data_e1578429a5845a66e285a9d9c7aa0368
#
_entry.id   e1578429a5845a66e285a9d9c7aa0368
#
_cell.length_a   1.000
_cell.length_b   1.000
_cell.length_c   1.000
_cell.angle_alpha   90.00
_cell.angle_beta   90.00
_cell.angle_gamma   90.00
#
_symmetry.space_group_name_H-M   'P 1'
#
loop_
_entity.id
_entity.type
_entity.pdbx_description
1 polymer ?
#
loop_
_entity_poly.entity_id
_entity_poly.type
_entity_poly.pdbx_seq_one_letter_code
_entity_poly.pdbx_strand_id
1 'polypeptide(L)'
;LHNIFSEKEVAHGVFMEVLGTGVLITGESSVGKSELALALISRGHRLIADDAPEFTRTGPDILDGRSPSVLKDFLEVRGLGILNIRDMYGDNALKSNKYLRLVVHLKRLSEKEYAQLDRLQGGRETRTILGIDIPQILIPVAPGRNIAVLVEAAVRNHILSRSGNNATEKFIALQQIAINNQSS
;
A
#
# COMPACT_ATOMS: atom_id res chain seq x y z
N LEU A 1 9.76 30.23 -10.86
CA LEU A 1 8.33 30.10 -11.15
C LEU A 1 7.90 28.64 -11.24
N HIS A 2 8.69 27.83 -11.91
CA HIS A 2 8.35 26.41 -12.11
C HIS A 2 8.46 25.59 -10.83
N ASN A 3 9.25 26.03 -9.86
CA ASN A 3 9.47 25.30 -8.62
C ASN A 3 8.33 25.48 -7.61
N ILE A 4 7.42 26.43 -7.84
CA ILE A 4 6.29 26.67 -6.92
C ILE A 4 5.38 25.44 -6.84
N PHE A 5 5.24 24.70 -7.95
CA PHE A 5 4.37 23.52 -8.03
C PHE A 5 5.13 22.20 -7.95
N SER A 6 6.46 22.26 -7.71
CA SER A 6 7.33 21.08 -7.67
C SER A 6 7.75 20.75 -6.25
N GLU A 7 6.83 20.87 -5.30
CA GLU A 7 7.09 20.46 -3.93
C GLU A 7 7.36 18.96 -3.88
N LYS A 8 8.36 18.58 -3.07
CA LYS A 8 8.80 17.20 -2.92
C LYS A 8 8.81 16.82 -1.45
N GLU A 9 8.46 15.58 -1.20
CA GLU A 9 8.53 14.99 0.13
C GLU A 9 9.07 13.58 0.04
N VAL A 10 10.01 13.24 0.91
CA VAL A 10 10.50 11.86 1.03
C VAL A 10 9.69 11.17 2.11
N ALA A 11 9.16 10.00 1.79
CA ALA A 11 8.45 9.18 2.76
C ALA A 11 9.28 7.92 3.06
N HIS A 12 9.21 7.43 4.30
CA HIS A 12 9.87 6.18 4.66
C HIS A 12 8.95 5.01 4.37
N GLY A 13 9.44 4.06 3.60
CA GLY A 13 8.69 2.87 3.25
C GLY A 13 9.12 2.31 1.91
N VAL A 14 8.44 1.27 1.47
CA VAL A 14 8.68 0.65 0.17
C VAL A 14 7.55 1.06 -0.76
N PHE A 15 7.90 1.63 -1.91
CA PHE A 15 6.91 2.04 -2.91
C PHE A 15 6.88 1.05 -4.05
N MET A 16 5.68 0.55 -4.36
CA MET A 16 5.48 -0.50 -5.35
C MET A 16 4.27 -0.22 -6.24
N GLU A 17 4.28 -0.83 -7.41
CA GLU A 17 3.07 -0.98 -8.22
C GLU A 17 2.47 -2.35 -7.94
N VAL A 18 1.27 -2.36 -7.38
CA VAL A 18 0.53 -3.60 -7.09
C VAL A 18 -0.78 -3.54 -7.86
N LEU A 19 -0.99 -4.47 -8.78
CA LEU A 19 -2.19 -4.52 -9.63
C LEU A 19 -2.43 -3.19 -10.37
N GLY A 20 -1.35 -2.58 -10.86
CA GLY A 20 -1.43 -1.29 -11.56
C GLY A 20 -1.61 -0.07 -10.66
N THR A 21 -1.60 -0.24 -9.34
CA THR A 21 -1.83 0.82 -8.36
C THR A 21 -0.54 1.15 -7.62
N GLY A 22 -0.23 2.43 -7.46
CA GLY A 22 0.91 2.88 -6.65
C GLY A 22 0.59 2.74 -5.17
N VAL A 23 1.34 1.90 -4.47
CA VAL A 23 1.11 1.55 -3.06
C VAL A 23 2.38 1.82 -2.26
N LEU A 24 2.26 2.62 -1.21
CA LEU A 24 3.36 2.85 -0.27
C LEU A 24 3.16 1.94 0.95
N ILE A 25 4.14 1.08 1.18
CA ILE A 25 4.13 0.16 2.32
C ILE A 25 4.95 0.80 3.44
N THR A 26 4.31 1.07 4.56
CA THR A 26 4.93 1.70 5.72
C THR A 26 4.88 0.79 6.94
N GLY A 27 5.60 1.17 7.99
CA GLY A 27 5.66 0.42 9.24
C GLY A 27 7.03 0.55 9.89
N GLU A 28 7.17 0.04 11.10
CA GLU A 28 8.44 0.02 11.80
C GLU A 28 9.49 -0.79 11.05
N SER A 29 10.77 -0.49 11.25
CA SER A 29 11.88 -1.09 10.50
C SER A 29 11.96 -2.61 10.62
N SER A 30 11.40 -3.20 11.66
CA SER A 30 11.43 -4.65 11.89
C SER A 30 10.14 -5.36 11.56
N VAL A 31 9.18 -4.67 10.93
CA VAL A 31 7.83 -5.21 10.71
C VAL A 31 7.75 -6.17 9.51
N GLY A 32 8.75 -6.16 8.63
CA GLY A 32 8.80 -7.06 7.47
C GLY A 32 8.41 -6.42 6.15
N LYS A 33 8.64 -5.11 5.99
CA LYS A 33 8.31 -4.40 4.74
C LYS A 33 9.05 -4.96 3.53
N SER A 34 10.36 -5.23 3.68
CA SER A 34 11.18 -5.73 2.57
C SER A 34 10.84 -7.16 2.21
N GLU A 35 10.53 -8.01 3.19
CA GLU A 35 10.07 -9.37 2.95
C GLU A 35 8.73 -9.36 2.21
N LEU A 36 7.83 -8.46 2.58
CA LEU A 36 6.57 -8.28 1.88
C LEU A 36 6.80 -7.82 0.45
N ALA A 37 7.70 -6.85 0.25
CA ALA A 37 8.05 -6.38 -1.08
C ALA A 37 8.56 -7.51 -1.95
N LEU A 38 9.44 -8.36 -1.42
CA LEU A 38 9.98 -9.51 -2.12
C LEU A 38 8.87 -10.51 -2.48
N ALA A 39 7.95 -10.77 -1.56
CA ALA A 39 6.81 -11.64 -1.82
C ALA A 39 5.93 -11.09 -2.94
N LEU A 40 5.67 -9.79 -2.95
CA LEU A 40 4.88 -9.13 -3.99
C LEU A 40 5.59 -9.16 -5.35
N ILE A 41 6.91 -8.94 -5.36
CA ILE A 41 7.71 -9.05 -6.59
C ILE A 41 7.62 -10.48 -7.15
N SER A 42 7.72 -11.49 -6.30
CA SER A 42 7.60 -12.89 -6.70
C SER A 42 6.23 -13.21 -7.30
N ARG A 43 5.21 -12.43 -6.96
CA ARG A 43 3.84 -12.58 -7.45
C ARG A 43 3.57 -11.73 -8.70
N GLY A 44 4.60 -11.05 -9.24
CA GLY A 44 4.49 -10.31 -10.48
C GLY A 44 4.26 -8.80 -10.33
N HIS A 45 4.32 -8.28 -9.12
CA HIS A 45 4.21 -6.84 -8.89
C HIS A 45 5.58 -6.17 -9.01
N ARG A 46 5.62 -4.86 -9.11
CA ARG A 46 6.85 -4.13 -9.46
C ARG A 46 7.33 -3.24 -8.34
N LEU A 47 8.65 -3.24 -8.12
CA LEU A 47 9.32 -2.34 -7.19
C LEU A 47 9.60 -0.99 -7.86
N ILE A 48 9.31 0.10 -7.16
CA ILE A 48 9.66 1.46 -7.59
C ILE A 48 10.80 1.99 -6.73
N ALA A 49 10.68 1.92 -5.42
CA ALA A 49 11.71 2.43 -4.51
C ALA A 49 11.69 1.67 -3.19
N ASP A 50 12.90 1.30 -2.71
CA ASP A 50 13.09 0.77 -1.38
C ASP A 50 13.46 1.93 -0.43
N ASP A 51 12.91 1.90 0.78
CA ASP A 51 13.22 2.75 1.91
C ASP A 51 12.75 4.20 1.82
N ALA A 52 13.15 4.96 0.83
CA ALA A 52 12.90 6.40 0.82
C ALA A 52 12.43 6.91 -0.54
N PRO A 53 11.24 6.52 -0.99
CA PRO A 53 10.67 7.10 -2.21
C PRO A 53 10.44 8.59 -2.08
N GLU A 54 10.62 9.30 -3.18
CA GLU A 54 10.38 10.73 -3.27
C GLU A 54 9.08 10.96 -4.02
N PHE A 55 8.19 11.74 -3.40
CA PHE A 55 6.90 12.12 -4.00
C PHE A 55 6.92 13.57 -4.40
N THR A 56 6.38 13.85 -5.59
CA THR A 56 6.24 15.19 -6.14
C THR A 56 4.77 15.43 -6.43
N ARG A 57 4.24 16.54 -5.94
CA ARG A 57 2.87 16.93 -6.28
C ARG A 57 2.88 17.56 -7.68
N THR A 58 2.20 16.93 -8.63
CA THR A 58 2.13 17.35 -10.02
C THR A 58 0.75 17.83 -10.45
N GLY A 59 -0.22 17.80 -9.54
CA GLY A 59 -1.59 18.24 -9.79
C GLY A 59 -2.35 18.38 -8.48
N PRO A 60 -3.64 18.76 -8.53
CA PRO A 60 -4.43 18.99 -7.32
C PRO A 60 -4.54 17.76 -6.44
N ASP A 61 -4.55 16.57 -7.05
CA ASP A 61 -4.72 15.28 -6.36
C ASP A 61 -3.73 14.23 -6.87
N ILE A 62 -2.60 14.65 -7.44
CA ILE A 62 -1.63 13.75 -8.06
C ILE A 62 -0.29 13.85 -7.35
N LEU A 63 0.16 12.72 -6.82
CA LEU A 63 1.49 12.51 -6.24
C LEU A 63 2.25 11.52 -7.09
N ASP A 64 3.30 11.96 -7.78
CA ASP A 64 4.18 11.08 -8.54
C ASP A 64 5.32 10.61 -7.63
N GLY A 65 5.45 9.30 -7.47
CA GLY A 65 6.47 8.69 -6.64
C GLY A 65 7.54 8.00 -7.46
N ARG A 66 8.78 8.13 -7.02
CA ARG A 66 9.95 7.52 -7.67
C ARG A 66 11.09 7.32 -6.69
N SER A 67 12.09 6.57 -7.09
CA SER A 67 13.32 6.46 -6.32
C SER A 67 14.26 7.62 -6.71
N PRO A 68 14.72 8.40 -5.74
CA PRO A 68 15.74 9.42 -6.01
C PRO A 68 17.14 8.82 -6.15
N SER A 69 17.30 7.54 -5.86
CA SER A 69 18.59 6.88 -5.77
C SER A 69 18.99 6.22 -7.08
N VAL A 70 20.31 6.20 -7.36
CA VAL A 70 20.88 5.38 -8.41
C VAL A 70 20.81 3.89 -8.07
N LEU A 71 20.51 3.56 -6.80
CA LEU A 71 20.39 2.19 -6.30
C LEU A 71 18.97 1.64 -6.37
N LYS A 72 18.17 2.16 -7.28
CA LYS A 72 16.73 1.85 -7.40
C LYS A 72 16.42 0.39 -7.71
N ASP A 73 17.39 -0.35 -8.26
CA ASP A 73 17.19 -1.77 -8.60
C ASP A 73 17.40 -2.70 -7.41
N PHE A 74 17.80 -2.15 -6.28
CA PHE A 74 18.22 -2.95 -5.12
C PHE A 74 17.16 -2.93 -4.02
N LEU A 75 17.04 -4.08 -3.37
CA LEU A 75 16.18 -4.26 -2.20
C LEU A 75 17.02 -4.86 -1.09
N GLU A 76 17.05 -4.21 0.06
CA GLU A 76 17.73 -4.75 1.24
C GLU A 76 16.71 -5.58 2.05
N VAL A 77 16.98 -6.87 2.15
CA VAL A 77 16.13 -7.81 2.90
C VAL A 77 16.91 -8.32 4.10
N ARG A 78 16.37 -8.09 5.27
CA ARG A 78 16.99 -8.52 6.53
C ARG A 78 17.15 -10.04 6.54
N GLY A 79 18.39 -10.47 6.80
CA GLY A 79 18.75 -11.88 6.79
C GLY A 79 19.26 -12.41 5.46
N LEU A 80 18.95 -11.76 4.36
CA LEU A 80 19.45 -12.11 3.04
C LEU A 80 20.49 -11.12 2.51
N GLY A 81 20.44 -9.88 2.96
CA GLY A 81 21.32 -8.83 2.48
C GLY A 81 20.71 -8.03 1.34
N ILE A 82 21.57 -7.50 0.48
CA ILE A 82 21.16 -6.66 -0.64
C ILE A 82 20.92 -7.52 -1.87
N LEU A 83 19.72 -7.41 -2.44
CA LEU A 83 19.32 -8.17 -3.62
C LEU A 83 19.20 -7.23 -4.82
N ASN A 84 19.73 -7.65 -5.96
CA ASN A 84 19.52 -6.95 -7.23
C ASN A 84 18.24 -7.51 -7.88
N ILE A 85 17.17 -6.77 -7.80
CA ILE A 85 15.86 -7.23 -8.27
C ILE A 85 15.84 -7.39 -9.78
N ARG A 86 16.49 -6.49 -10.50
CA ARG A 86 16.57 -6.59 -11.97
C ARG A 86 17.24 -7.88 -12.41
N ASP A 87 18.34 -8.25 -11.76
CA ASP A 87 19.08 -9.46 -12.10
C ASP A 87 18.30 -10.72 -11.71
N MET A 88 17.55 -10.68 -10.62
CA MET A 88 16.82 -11.85 -10.11
C MET A 88 15.50 -12.09 -10.85
N TYR A 89 14.77 -11.04 -11.18
CA TYR A 89 13.39 -11.13 -11.69
C TYR A 89 13.20 -10.50 -13.06
N GLY A 90 14.19 -9.78 -13.58
CA GLY A 90 14.11 -9.11 -14.87
C GLY A 90 13.59 -7.69 -14.80
N ASP A 91 13.63 -7.02 -15.96
CA ASP A 91 13.25 -5.61 -16.08
C ASP A 91 11.79 -5.36 -15.70
N ASN A 92 10.93 -6.33 -15.91
CA ASN A 92 9.49 -6.20 -15.62
C ASN A 92 9.16 -6.19 -14.12
N ALA A 93 10.13 -6.49 -13.27
CA ALA A 93 9.95 -6.40 -11.82
C ALA A 93 10.18 -4.99 -11.27
N LEU A 94 10.53 -4.05 -12.13
CA LEU A 94 10.81 -2.66 -11.76
C LEU A 94 9.93 -1.70 -12.52
N LYS A 95 9.62 -0.57 -11.88
CA LYS A 95 8.87 0.53 -12.45
C LYS A 95 9.56 1.84 -12.07
N SER A 96 9.67 2.78 -13.00
CA SER A 96 10.38 4.05 -12.74
C SER A 96 9.63 4.97 -11.79
N ASN A 97 8.32 5.04 -11.97
CA ASN A 97 7.47 5.92 -11.18
C ASN A 97 6.02 5.45 -11.27
N LYS A 98 5.21 5.91 -10.33
CA LYS A 98 3.78 5.66 -10.31
C LYS A 98 3.10 6.73 -9.47
N TYR A 99 1.81 6.97 -9.71
CA TYR A 99 1.03 7.84 -8.83
C TYR A 99 0.67 7.09 -7.56
N LEU A 100 0.89 7.73 -6.41
CA LEU A 100 0.52 7.16 -5.12
C LEU A 100 -1.00 7.19 -4.96
N ARG A 101 -1.59 6.03 -4.71
CA ARG A 101 -3.04 5.89 -4.55
C ARG A 101 -3.46 5.29 -3.22
N LEU A 102 -2.59 4.54 -2.58
CA LEU A 102 -2.91 3.82 -1.35
C LEU A 102 -1.67 3.69 -0.48
N VAL A 103 -1.85 3.88 0.82
CA VAL A 103 -0.83 3.58 1.81
C VAL A 103 -1.27 2.33 2.56
N VAL A 104 -0.38 1.35 2.65
CA VAL A 104 -0.58 0.14 3.46
C VAL A 104 0.38 0.24 4.63
N HIS A 105 -0.17 0.40 5.84
CA HIS A 105 0.61 0.48 7.06
C HIS A 105 0.61 -0.86 7.77
N LEU A 106 1.81 -1.44 7.90
CA LEU A 106 1.98 -2.72 8.61
C LEU A 106 2.26 -2.44 10.07
N LYS A 107 1.54 -3.10 10.95
CA LYS A 107 1.71 -2.93 12.38
C LYS A 107 1.46 -4.24 13.12
N ARG A 108 2.34 -4.55 14.07
CA ARG A 108 2.09 -5.65 15.01
C ARG A 108 1.08 -5.15 16.04
N LEU A 109 -0.06 -5.83 16.14
CA LEU A 109 -1.10 -5.49 17.10
C LEU A 109 -1.14 -6.55 18.19
N SER A 110 -1.41 -6.09 19.43
CA SER A 110 -1.80 -6.99 20.53
C SER A 110 -3.20 -7.53 20.24
N GLU A 111 -3.60 -8.60 20.94
CA GLU A 111 -4.95 -9.15 20.82
C GLU A 111 -6.01 -8.10 21.15
N LYS A 112 -5.73 -7.25 22.16
CA LYS A 112 -6.63 -6.18 22.55
C LYS A 112 -6.79 -5.13 21.47
N GLU A 113 -5.68 -4.70 20.86
CA GLU A 113 -5.71 -3.74 19.74
C GLU A 113 -6.43 -4.32 18.53
N TYR A 114 -6.19 -5.59 18.23
CA TYR A 114 -6.85 -6.29 17.13
C TYR A 114 -8.36 -6.33 17.32
N ALA A 115 -8.81 -6.62 18.55
CA ALA A 115 -10.23 -6.67 18.89
C ALA A 115 -10.92 -5.31 18.79
N GLN A 116 -10.17 -4.21 18.86
CA GLN A 116 -10.72 -2.85 18.74
C GLN A 116 -10.86 -2.39 17.29
N LEU A 117 -10.32 -3.13 16.31
CA LEU A 117 -10.49 -2.78 14.90
C LEU A 117 -11.96 -2.96 14.50
N ASP A 118 -12.44 -2.01 13.67
CA ASP A 118 -13.77 -2.12 13.09
C ASP A 118 -13.85 -3.37 12.22
N ARG A 119 -14.76 -4.28 12.57
CA ARG A 119 -14.94 -5.54 11.86
C ARG A 119 -15.28 -5.37 10.38
N LEU A 120 -16.01 -4.33 10.03
CA LEU A 120 -16.46 -4.09 8.67
C LEU A 120 -15.47 -3.29 7.85
N GLN A 121 -14.88 -2.25 8.45
CA GLN A 121 -14.00 -1.33 7.75
C GLN A 121 -12.51 -1.58 8.03
N GLY A 122 -12.19 -2.36 9.04
CA GLY A 122 -10.81 -2.61 9.44
C GLY A 122 -10.14 -1.35 9.96
N GLY A 123 -8.85 -1.22 9.69
CA GLY A 123 -8.04 -0.08 10.11
C GLY A 123 -7.90 0.98 9.03
N ARG A 124 -9.01 1.51 8.53
CA ARG A 124 -8.98 2.53 7.47
C ARG A 124 -8.74 3.91 8.05
N GLU A 125 -7.79 4.60 7.47
CA GLU A 125 -7.36 5.94 7.86
C GLU A 125 -7.02 6.76 6.61
N THR A 126 -6.51 7.95 6.81
CA THR A 126 -6.02 8.83 5.75
C THR A 126 -4.63 9.32 6.12
N ARG A 127 -3.73 9.34 5.16
CA ARG A 127 -2.41 9.95 5.33
C ARG A 127 -2.26 11.12 4.37
N THR A 128 -1.87 12.28 4.89
CA THR A 128 -1.67 13.48 4.10
C THR A 128 -0.21 13.60 3.68
N ILE A 129 0.03 13.73 2.39
CA ILE A 129 1.36 13.96 1.82
C ILE A 129 1.24 15.16 0.87
N LEU A 130 2.05 16.18 1.10
CA LEU A 130 2.04 17.41 0.29
C LEU A 130 0.62 18.00 0.12
N GLY A 131 -0.17 17.94 1.18
CA GLY A 131 -1.54 18.45 1.19
C GLY A 131 -2.57 17.58 0.51
N ILE A 132 -2.21 16.41 0.04
CA ILE A 132 -3.14 15.46 -0.59
C ILE A 132 -3.41 14.32 0.39
N ASP A 133 -4.70 14.04 0.61
CA ASP A 133 -5.14 12.95 1.49
C ASP A 133 -5.17 11.65 0.72
N ILE A 134 -4.35 10.70 1.15
CA ILE A 134 -4.25 9.37 0.55
C ILE A 134 -4.89 8.36 1.50
N PRO A 135 -5.79 7.50 1.01
CA PRO A 135 -6.34 6.43 1.84
C PRO A 135 -5.23 5.54 2.41
N GLN A 136 -5.33 5.25 3.69
CA GLN A 136 -4.39 4.37 4.37
C GLN A 136 -5.15 3.19 4.99
N ILE A 137 -4.63 2.00 4.75
CA ILE A 137 -5.18 0.77 5.32
C ILE A 137 -4.14 0.19 6.28
N LEU A 138 -4.56 -0.11 7.50
CA LEU A 138 -3.72 -0.79 8.47
C LEU A 138 -3.89 -2.30 8.28
N ILE A 139 -2.79 -3.01 8.07
CA ILE A 139 -2.79 -4.47 8.01
C ILE A 139 -2.02 -5.00 9.20
N PRO A 140 -2.70 -5.69 10.13
CA PRO A 140 -2.03 -6.33 11.26
C PRO A 140 -1.11 -7.44 10.81
N VAL A 141 0.12 -7.42 11.30
CA VAL A 141 1.12 -8.44 11.02
C VAL A 141 1.14 -9.42 12.17
N ALA A 142 0.97 -10.71 11.86
CA ALA A 142 1.02 -11.78 12.84
C ALA A 142 1.61 -13.04 12.18
N PRO A 143 2.23 -13.94 12.97
CA PRO A 143 2.72 -15.20 12.43
C PRO A 143 1.59 -16.00 11.75
N GLY A 144 1.91 -16.64 10.63
CA GLY A 144 0.96 -17.47 9.90
C GLY A 144 0.04 -16.73 8.95
N ARG A 145 0.07 -15.42 8.91
CA ARG A 145 -0.73 -14.65 7.95
C ARG A 145 0.04 -14.42 6.67
N ASN A 146 -0.63 -14.58 5.53
CA ASN A 146 -0.06 -14.25 4.23
C ASN A 146 -0.33 -12.78 3.91
N ILE A 147 0.61 -11.92 4.27
CA ILE A 147 0.45 -10.48 4.14
C ILE A 147 0.38 -10.05 2.66
N ALA A 148 1.12 -10.72 1.78
CA ALA A 148 1.07 -10.40 0.34
C ALA A 148 -0.33 -10.58 -0.24
N VAL A 149 -1.01 -11.66 0.12
CA VAL A 149 -2.40 -11.89 -0.30
C VAL A 149 -3.33 -10.83 0.27
N LEU A 150 -3.13 -10.44 1.53
CA LEU A 150 -3.95 -9.40 2.17
C LEU A 150 -3.74 -8.04 1.50
N VAL A 151 -2.52 -7.71 1.11
CA VAL A 151 -2.23 -6.47 0.37
C VAL A 151 -2.92 -6.50 -0.99
N GLU A 152 -2.82 -7.59 -1.72
CA GLU A 152 -3.50 -7.72 -3.02
C GLU A 152 -5.01 -7.57 -2.88
N ALA A 153 -5.60 -8.20 -1.88
CA ALA A 153 -7.03 -8.09 -1.61
C ALA A 153 -7.42 -6.65 -1.26
N ALA A 154 -6.62 -5.98 -0.43
CA ALA A 154 -6.85 -4.60 -0.06
C ALA A 154 -6.79 -3.67 -1.28
N VAL A 155 -5.84 -3.89 -2.17
CA VAL A 155 -5.70 -3.10 -3.39
C VAL A 155 -6.90 -3.33 -4.32
N ARG A 156 -7.31 -4.57 -4.51
CA ARG A 156 -8.50 -4.89 -5.33
C ARG A 156 -9.74 -4.23 -4.79
N ASN A 157 -9.95 -4.31 -3.48
CA ASN A 157 -11.09 -3.68 -2.83
C ASN A 157 -11.04 -2.15 -2.96
N HIS A 158 -9.86 -1.56 -2.86
CA HIS A 158 -9.66 -0.12 -3.06
C HIS A 158 -10.03 0.31 -4.49
N ILE A 159 -9.59 -0.45 -5.49
CA ILE A 159 -9.90 -0.18 -6.90
C ILE A 159 -11.42 -0.21 -7.11
N LEU A 160 -12.10 -1.21 -6.58
CA LEU A 160 -13.54 -1.33 -6.67
C LEU A 160 -14.26 -0.16 -5.98
N SER A 161 -13.80 0.24 -4.80
CA SER A 161 -14.38 1.36 -4.07
C SER A 161 -14.27 2.67 -4.85
N ARG A 162 -13.15 2.89 -5.53
CA ARG A 162 -12.94 4.07 -6.37
C ARG A 162 -13.88 4.11 -7.57
N SER A 163 -14.29 2.97 -8.07
CA SER A 163 -15.26 2.87 -9.20
C SER A 163 -16.71 2.83 -8.73
N GLY A 164 -16.98 3.10 -7.45
CA GLY A 164 -18.32 3.14 -6.90
C GLY A 164 -18.83 1.83 -6.30
N ASN A 165 -17.98 0.79 -6.23
CA ASN A 165 -18.36 -0.52 -5.70
C ASN A 165 -17.75 -0.71 -4.31
N ASN A 166 -18.41 -0.20 -3.27
CA ASN A 166 -17.96 -0.34 -1.90
C ASN A 166 -18.56 -1.60 -1.28
N ALA A 167 -17.70 -2.54 -0.91
CA ALA A 167 -18.14 -3.83 -0.36
C ALA A 167 -18.87 -3.69 0.98
N THR A 168 -18.42 -2.78 1.85
CA THR A 168 -19.05 -2.54 3.14
C THR A 168 -20.46 -1.99 2.96
N GLU A 169 -20.64 -1.03 2.05
CA GLU A 169 -21.97 -0.48 1.75
C GLU A 169 -22.89 -1.54 1.21
N LYS A 170 -22.42 -2.38 0.27
CA LYS A 170 -23.21 -3.49 -0.26
C LYS A 170 -23.60 -4.48 0.81
N PHE A 171 -22.67 -4.84 1.68
CA PHE A 171 -22.92 -5.76 2.78
C PHE A 171 -24.01 -5.22 3.72
N ILE A 172 -23.91 -3.96 4.12
CA ILE A 172 -24.88 -3.32 5.01
C ILE A 172 -26.26 -3.27 4.36
N ALA A 173 -26.33 -2.91 3.08
CA ALA A 173 -27.60 -2.85 2.34
C ALA A 173 -28.27 -4.22 2.26
N LEU A 174 -27.51 -5.27 1.94
CA LEU A 174 -28.03 -6.63 1.87
C LEU A 174 -28.46 -7.16 3.24
N GLN A 175 -27.71 -6.85 4.27
CA GLN A 175 -28.03 -7.22 5.64
C GLN A 175 -29.36 -6.57 6.06
N GLN A 176 -29.58 -5.30 5.72
CA GLN A 176 -30.81 -4.59 6.01
C GLN A 176 -32.02 -5.22 5.30
N ILE A 177 -31.86 -5.62 4.05
CA ILE A 177 -32.91 -6.32 3.29
C ILE A 177 -33.26 -7.63 3.99
N ALA A 178 -32.26 -8.41 4.42
CA ALA A 178 -32.51 -9.67 5.12
C ALA A 178 -33.26 -9.46 6.45
N ILE A 179 -32.91 -8.42 7.21
CA ILE A 179 -33.62 -8.06 8.44
C ILE A 179 -35.07 -7.68 8.14
N ASN A 180 -35.31 -6.84 7.14
CA ASN A 180 -36.67 -6.40 6.79
C ASN A 180 -37.52 -7.59 6.34
N ASN A 181 -36.97 -8.52 5.59
CA ASN A 181 -37.70 -9.71 5.14
C ASN A 181 -38.07 -10.66 6.29
N GLN A 182 -37.26 -10.69 7.35
CA GLN A 182 -37.57 -11.50 8.54
C GLN A 182 -38.66 -10.86 9.40
N SER A 183 -38.85 -9.55 9.30
CA SER A 183 -39.85 -8.80 10.10
C SER A 183 -41.26 -8.84 9.49
N SER A 184 -41.38 -9.32 8.29
CA SER A 184 -42.69 -9.47 7.60
C SER A 184 -43.14 -10.95 7.62
#